data_afbc54390920993052582d44238f1f7f
#
_entry.id   afbc54390920993052582d44238f1f7f
#
_cell.length_a   1.000
_cell.length_b   1.000
_cell.length_c   1.000
_cell.angle_alpha   90.00
_cell.angle_beta   90.00
_cell.angle_gamma   90.00
#
_symmetry.space_group_name_H-M   'P 1'
#
loop_
_entity.id
_entity.type
_entity.pdbx_description
1 polymer ?
#
loop_
_entity_poly.entity_id
_entity_poly.type
_entity_poly.pdbx_seq_one_letter_code
_entity_poly.pdbx_strand_id
1 'polypeptide(L)'
;RALRLTGAVFLGASLITAACAFVYFSRVPQTYLTHWKFAAATSYLSQSPHLLPALNGLAALCILTTALTALLRRKWLCRLLCIPTVILCVGLVMEFERIREFVRGPYLLPGYMYANQIPMAENLALAAGNQALLPRMRWINNAAGLSPESRDGCALFAANCGVCHTEDGINGIRERLAGRTLDGINAITGITQNLAPFMTPFSGSDQER
;
A
#
# COMPACT_ATOMS: atom_id res chain seq x y z
N ARG A 1 16.06 37.39 -11.98
CA ARG A 1 16.40 37.06 -10.57
C ARG A 1 15.44 36.01 -9.99
N ALA A 2 14.11 36.17 -10.13
CA ALA A 2 13.12 35.26 -9.54
C ALA A 2 13.33 33.79 -9.94
N LEU A 3 13.45 33.48 -11.24
CA LEU A 3 13.66 32.09 -11.73
C LEU A 3 14.92 31.42 -11.18
N ARG A 4 16.00 32.17 -11.01
CA ARG A 4 17.22 31.64 -10.41
C ARG A 4 17.03 31.33 -8.92
N LEU A 5 16.36 32.24 -8.22
CA LEU A 5 16.04 32.04 -6.81
C LEU A 5 15.16 30.80 -6.64
N THR A 6 14.11 30.66 -7.46
CA THR A 6 13.21 29.49 -7.46
C THR A 6 13.99 28.20 -7.72
N GLY A 7 14.88 28.18 -8.72
CA GLY A 7 15.74 27.02 -8.99
C GLY A 7 16.66 26.66 -7.84
N ALA A 8 17.29 27.66 -7.21
CA ALA A 8 18.16 27.43 -6.06
C ALA A 8 17.37 26.91 -4.83
N VAL A 9 16.19 27.47 -4.58
CA VAL A 9 15.29 26.99 -3.50
C VAL A 9 14.85 25.55 -3.75
N PHE A 10 14.46 25.22 -5.00
CA PHE A 10 14.06 23.85 -5.34
C PHE A 10 15.22 22.86 -5.13
N LEU A 11 16.43 23.17 -5.60
CA LEU A 11 17.60 22.31 -5.40
C LEU A 11 17.92 22.15 -3.92
N GLY A 12 17.88 23.23 -3.14
CA GLY A 12 18.07 23.17 -1.70
C GLY A 12 17.02 22.30 -1.00
N ALA A 13 15.74 22.48 -1.34
CA ALA A 13 14.66 21.66 -0.82
C ALA A 13 14.82 20.18 -1.19
N SER A 14 15.26 19.87 -2.42
CA SER A 14 15.50 18.50 -2.87
C SER A 14 16.63 17.83 -2.07
N LEU A 15 17.71 18.55 -1.78
CA LEU A 15 18.82 18.04 -0.96
C LEU A 15 18.38 17.79 0.49
N ILE A 16 17.60 18.70 1.08
CA ILE A 16 17.04 18.54 2.42
C ILE A 16 16.10 17.33 2.45
N THR A 17 15.23 17.18 1.47
CA THR A 17 14.31 16.02 1.37
C THR A 17 15.09 14.71 1.27
N ALA A 18 16.15 14.66 0.45
CA ALA A 18 17.01 13.47 0.34
C ALA A 18 17.69 13.13 1.67
N ALA A 19 18.22 14.13 2.38
CA ALA A 19 18.82 13.94 3.69
C ALA A 19 17.80 13.45 4.73
N CYS A 20 16.60 14.05 4.76
CA CYS A 20 15.51 13.60 5.63
C CYS A 20 15.09 12.17 5.33
N ALA A 21 14.96 11.79 4.05
CA ALA A 21 14.65 10.43 3.63
C ALA A 21 15.72 9.44 4.09
N PHE A 22 17.00 9.78 3.93
CA PHE A 22 18.11 8.95 4.42
C PHE A 22 18.03 8.73 5.93
N VAL A 23 17.84 9.80 6.71
CA VAL A 23 17.69 9.70 8.17
C VAL A 23 16.47 8.87 8.54
N TYR A 24 15.33 9.08 7.88
CA TYR A 24 14.11 8.31 8.11
C TYR A 24 14.36 6.80 7.90
N PHE A 25 14.88 6.41 6.73
CA PHE A 25 15.12 4.98 6.44
C PHE A 25 16.19 4.35 7.33
N SER A 26 17.13 5.13 7.88
CA SER A 26 18.12 4.65 8.84
C SER A 26 17.54 4.44 10.24
N ARG A 27 16.38 5.04 10.55
CA ARG A 27 15.75 5.00 11.88
C ARG A 27 14.46 4.20 11.93
N VAL A 28 13.87 3.88 10.78
CA VAL A 28 12.61 3.14 10.73
C VAL A 28 12.79 1.73 11.30
N PRO A 29 11.88 1.25 12.16
CA PRO A 29 11.98 -0.08 12.75
C PRO A 29 12.00 -1.19 11.70
N GLN A 30 12.77 -2.25 11.95
CA GLN A 30 12.98 -3.36 11.02
C GLN A 30 11.66 -4.04 10.61
N THR A 31 10.68 -4.08 11.49
CA THR A 31 9.33 -4.62 11.20
C THR A 31 8.68 -3.90 10.03
N TYR A 32 8.71 -2.56 10.01
CA TYR A 32 8.13 -1.79 8.91
C TYR A 32 8.92 -1.95 7.60
N LEU A 33 10.25 -2.06 7.67
CA LEU A 33 11.08 -2.35 6.51
C LEU A 33 10.76 -3.72 5.92
N THR A 34 10.52 -4.72 6.77
CA THR A 34 10.13 -6.07 6.34
C THR A 34 8.77 -6.04 5.64
N HIS A 35 7.78 -5.35 6.21
CA HIS A 35 6.46 -5.18 5.60
C HIS A 35 6.56 -4.45 4.25
N TRP A 36 7.32 -3.37 4.19
CA TRP A 36 7.52 -2.61 2.96
C TRP A 36 8.18 -3.47 1.86
N LYS A 37 9.24 -4.20 2.18
CA LYS A 37 9.92 -5.09 1.23
C LYS A 37 8.99 -6.17 0.72
N PHE A 38 8.20 -6.78 1.60
CA PHE A 38 7.23 -7.79 1.22
C PHE A 38 6.13 -7.20 0.32
N ALA A 39 5.56 -6.06 0.68
CA ALA A 39 4.56 -5.38 -0.14
C ALA A 39 5.11 -5.01 -1.52
N ALA A 40 6.35 -4.52 -1.60
CA ALA A 40 7.01 -4.21 -2.87
C ALA A 40 7.21 -5.46 -3.74
N ALA A 41 7.59 -6.60 -3.14
CA ALA A 41 7.83 -7.85 -3.85
C ALA A 41 6.56 -8.55 -4.33
N THR A 42 5.42 -8.36 -3.64
CA THR A 42 4.16 -9.07 -3.91
C THR A 42 3.08 -8.21 -4.54
N SER A 43 3.27 -6.89 -4.58
CA SER A 43 2.33 -5.94 -5.18
C SER A 43 2.46 -5.88 -6.71
N TYR A 44 1.56 -5.11 -7.33
CA TYR A 44 1.63 -4.79 -8.76
C TYR A 44 2.96 -4.16 -9.19
N LEU A 45 3.71 -3.56 -8.26
CA LEU A 45 5.04 -3.03 -8.53
C LEU A 45 6.01 -4.09 -9.06
N SER A 46 5.96 -5.31 -8.51
CA SER A 46 6.80 -6.43 -8.97
C SER A 46 6.47 -6.88 -10.40
N GLN A 47 5.22 -6.68 -10.84
CA GLN A 47 4.74 -6.98 -12.19
C GLN A 47 4.99 -5.83 -13.17
N SER A 48 5.45 -4.68 -12.68
CA SER A 48 5.63 -3.45 -13.46
C SER A 48 7.06 -2.89 -13.29
N PRO A 49 8.08 -3.60 -13.81
CA PRO A 49 9.49 -3.27 -13.56
C PRO A 49 9.92 -1.90 -14.10
N HIS A 50 9.13 -1.27 -14.97
CA HIS A 50 9.40 0.04 -15.54
C HIS A 50 9.06 1.21 -14.58
N LEU A 51 8.24 1.02 -13.56
CA LEU A 51 7.75 2.12 -12.69
C LEU A 51 8.89 2.79 -11.90
N LEU A 52 9.77 2.01 -11.28
CA LEU A 52 10.90 2.57 -10.53
C LEU A 52 11.93 3.27 -11.43
N PRO A 53 12.35 2.71 -12.57
CA PRO A 53 13.15 3.44 -13.55
C PRO A 53 12.49 4.72 -14.06
N ALA A 54 11.17 4.71 -14.32
CA ALA A 54 10.42 5.89 -14.74
C ALA A 54 10.43 6.99 -13.67
N LEU A 55 10.20 6.65 -12.40
CA LEU A 55 10.28 7.60 -11.27
C LEU A 55 11.66 8.22 -11.20
N ASN A 56 12.72 7.41 -11.25
CA ASN A 56 14.10 7.90 -11.20
C ASN A 56 14.43 8.78 -12.40
N GLY A 57 13.97 8.42 -13.60
CA GLY A 57 14.13 9.23 -14.80
C GLY A 57 13.43 10.58 -14.69
N LEU A 58 12.18 10.61 -14.22
CA LEU A 58 11.44 11.84 -13.97
C LEU A 58 12.14 12.72 -12.93
N ALA A 59 12.63 12.14 -11.84
CA ALA A 59 13.37 12.87 -10.82
C ALA A 59 14.66 13.50 -11.40
N ALA A 60 15.42 12.73 -12.16
CA ALA A 60 16.64 13.22 -12.82
C ALA A 60 16.35 14.37 -13.81
N LEU A 61 15.29 14.23 -14.61
CA LEU A 61 14.86 15.28 -15.56
C LEU A 61 14.36 16.54 -14.83
N CYS A 62 13.63 16.41 -13.71
CA CYS A 62 13.24 17.54 -12.88
C CYS A 62 14.45 18.28 -12.32
N ILE A 63 15.42 17.55 -11.78
CA ILE A 63 16.66 18.15 -11.27
C ILE A 63 17.43 18.84 -12.38
N LEU A 64 17.60 18.19 -13.54
CA LEU A 64 18.32 18.75 -14.68
C LEU A 64 17.65 20.03 -15.21
N THR A 65 16.35 20.00 -15.47
CA THR A 65 15.62 21.17 -16.00
C THR A 65 15.64 22.33 -15.01
N THR A 66 15.54 22.05 -13.72
CA THR A 66 15.60 23.05 -12.66
C THR A 66 17.01 23.63 -12.55
N ALA A 67 18.05 22.80 -12.59
CA ALA A 67 19.45 23.25 -12.61
C ALA A 67 19.74 24.14 -13.85
N LEU A 68 19.25 23.74 -15.02
CA LEU A 68 19.37 24.54 -16.25
C LEU A 68 18.69 25.90 -16.10
N THR A 69 17.48 25.97 -15.53
CA THR A 69 16.80 27.27 -15.31
C THR A 69 17.55 28.15 -14.32
N ALA A 70 18.21 27.56 -13.33
CA ALA A 70 19.03 28.30 -12.36
C ALA A 70 20.34 28.85 -12.98
N LEU A 71 20.97 28.09 -13.87
CA LEU A 71 22.27 28.40 -14.46
C LEU A 71 22.17 29.26 -15.71
N LEU A 72 21.12 29.11 -16.53
CA LEU A 72 20.97 29.85 -17.76
C LEU A 72 20.76 31.35 -17.54
N ARG A 73 21.52 32.15 -18.31
CA ARG A 73 21.47 33.62 -18.25
C ARG A 73 20.39 34.21 -19.17
N ARG A 74 19.97 33.46 -20.19
CA ARG A 74 19.00 33.94 -21.21
C ARG A 74 17.56 33.76 -20.75
N LYS A 75 16.89 34.86 -20.52
CA LYS A 75 15.51 34.92 -19.98
C LYS A 75 14.50 34.11 -20.81
N TRP A 76 14.61 34.11 -22.14
CA TRP A 76 13.68 33.38 -23.01
C TRP A 76 13.83 31.87 -22.88
N LEU A 77 15.07 31.35 -22.75
CA LEU A 77 15.32 29.93 -22.49
C LEU A 77 14.76 29.49 -21.14
N CYS A 78 14.95 30.33 -20.11
CA CYS A 78 14.35 30.04 -18.80
C CYS A 78 12.82 29.97 -18.86
N ARG A 79 12.16 30.85 -19.61
CA ARG A 79 10.69 30.83 -19.80
C ARG A 79 10.26 29.59 -20.56
N LEU A 80 10.98 29.19 -21.60
CA LEU A 80 10.71 28.00 -22.38
C LEU A 80 10.80 26.74 -21.53
N LEU A 81 11.77 26.65 -20.60
CA LEU A 81 11.97 25.52 -19.70
C LEU A 81 10.98 25.46 -18.53
N CYS A 82 10.31 26.56 -18.16
CA CYS A 82 9.37 26.57 -17.06
C CYS A 82 8.21 25.59 -17.25
N ILE A 83 7.59 25.59 -18.44
CA ILE A 83 6.41 24.73 -18.73
C ILE A 83 6.79 23.24 -18.63
N PRO A 84 7.81 22.73 -19.37
CA PRO A 84 8.20 21.33 -19.24
C PRO A 84 8.67 20.97 -17.81
N THR A 85 9.32 21.88 -17.08
CA THR A 85 9.69 21.62 -15.69
C THR A 85 8.47 21.40 -14.81
N VAL A 86 7.41 22.23 -14.94
CA VAL A 86 6.16 22.04 -14.19
C VAL A 86 5.51 20.71 -14.54
N ILE A 87 5.43 20.37 -15.84
CA ILE A 87 4.85 19.09 -16.29
C ILE A 87 5.64 17.89 -15.70
N LEU A 88 6.97 17.96 -15.73
CA LEU A 88 7.83 16.92 -15.15
C LEU A 88 7.63 16.80 -13.62
N CYS A 89 7.51 17.93 -12.91
CA CYS A 89 7.24 17.91 -11.46
C CYS A 89 5.88 17.27 -11.13
N VAL A 90 4.84 17.61 -11.89
CA VAL A 90 3.52 16.99 -11.74
C VAL A 90 3.60 15.49 -12.04
N GLY A 91 4.24 15.10 -13.13
CA GLY A 91 4.46 13.69 -13.48
C GLY A 91 5.24 12.93 -12.40
N LEU A 92 6.27 13.55 -11.81
CA LEU A 92 7.04 12.97 -10.72
C LEU A 92 6.17 12.71 -9.47
N VAL A 93 5.33 13.67 -9.08
CA VAL A 93 4.42 13.51 -7.94
C VAL A 93 3.39 12.41 -8.23
N MET A 94 2.80 12.39 -9.41
CA MET A 94 1.82 11.37 -9.81
C MET A 94 2.43 9.96 -9.80
N GLU A 95 3.63 9.80 -10.36
CA GLU A 95 4.30 8.50 -10.39
C GLU A 95 4.75 8.06 -8.98
N PHE A 96 5.24 9.00 -8.16
CA PHE A 96 5.57 8.72 -6.77
C PHE A 96 4.34 8.25 -5.98
N GLU A 97 3.20 8.93 -6.09
CA GLU A 97 1.95 8.55 -5.42
C GLU A 97 1.44 7.19 -5.90
N ARG A 98 1.55 6.91 -7.20
CA ARG A 98 1.19 5.61 -7.75
C ARG A 98 2.02 4.48 -7.15
N ILE A 99 3.34 4.66 -7.07
CA ILE A 99 4.23 3.66 -6.47
C ILE A 99 3.95 3.54 -4.97
N ARG A 100 3.73 4.67 -4.29
CA ARG A 100 3.41 4.69 -2.85
C ARG A 100 2.16 3.86 -2.55
N GLU A 101 1.11 3.95 -3.36
CA GLU A 101 -0.10 3.13 -3.18
C GLU A 101 0.18 1.64 -3.37
N PHE A 102 0.99 1.27 -4.34
CA PHE A 102 1.33 -0.15 -4.56
C PHE A 102 2.18 -0.75 -3.44
N VAL A 103 3.04 0.03 -2.80
CA VAL A 103 3.90 -0.45 -1.70
C VAL A 103 3.33 -0.17 -0.32
N ARG A 104 2.24 0.56 -0.23
CA ARG A 104 1.55 0.83 1.00
C ARG A 104 0.95 -0.46 1.55
N GLY A 105 1.66 -1.19 2.36
CA GLY A 105 1.11 -2.35 3.04
C GLY A 105 -0.14 -2.00 3.88
N PRO A 106 -0.87 -3.01 4.34
CA PRO A 106 -2.04 -2.80 5.19
C PRO A 106 -1.66 -2.03 6.45
N TYR A 107 -2.58 -1.17 6.91
CA TYR A 107 -2.38 -0.37 8.10
C TYR A 107 -2.50 -1.26 9.34
N LEU A 108 -1.42 -1.42 10.07
CA LEU A 108 -1.39 -2.20 11.30
C LEU A 108 -0.54 -1.51 12.36
N LEU A 109 -0.81 -1.81 13.64
CA LEU A 109 -0.01 -1.39 14.78
C LEU A 109 0.64 -2.62 15.39
N PRO A 110 1.91 -2.93 15.09
CA PRO A 110 2.57 -4.14 15.58
C PRO A 110 2.50 -4.25 17.10
N GLY A 111 2.08 -5.44 17.57
CA GLY A 111 1.91 -5.71 18.99
C GLY A 111 0.61 -5.18 19.62
N TYR A 112 -0.21 -4.45 18.86
CA TYR A 112 -1.46 -3.89 19.38
C TYR A 112 -2.69 -4.23 18.54
N MET A 113 -2.64 -4.03 17.21
CA MET A 113 -3.80 -4.14 16.33
C MET A 113 -3.41 -4.76 14.99
N TYR A 114 -4.25 -5.65 14.50
CA TYR A 114 -4.11 -6.24 13.17
C TYR A 114 -4.56 -5.31 12.04
N ALA A 115 -4.25 -5.68 10.80
CA ALA A 115 -4.61 -4.91 9.61
C ALA A 115 -6.13 -4.75 9.42
N ASN A 116 -6.92 -5.69 9.90
CA ASN A 116 -8.39 -5.64 9.89
C ASN A 116 -8.98 -4.75 11.02
N GLN A 117 -8.12 -3.99 11.71
CA GLN A 117 -8.45 -3.07 12.80
C GLN A 117 -8.98 -3.75 14.08
N ILE A 118 -8.88 -5.07 14.18
CA ILE A 118 -9.21 -5.80 15.40
C ILE A 118 -7.98 -5.77 16.33
N PRO A 119 -8.13 -5.33 17.58
CA PRO A 119 -7.06 -5.41 18.57
C PRO A 119 -6.59 -6.85 18.80
N MET A 120 -5.29 -7.06 18.95
CA MET A 120 -4.72 -8.41 19.14
C MET A 120 -5.34 -9.11 20.37
N ALA A 121 -5.57 -8.37 21.45
CA ALA A 121 -6.19 -8.91 22.66
C ALA A 121 -7.64 -9.39 22.40
N GLU A 122 -8.39 -8.65 21.60
CA GLU A 122 -9.76 -9.04 21.21
C GLU A 122 -9.77 -10.28 20.31
N ASN A 123 -8.88 -10.32 19.31
CA ASN A 123 -8.75 -11.50 18.46
C ASN A 123 -8.40 -12.75 19.26
N LEU A 124 -7.44 -12.64 20.19
CA LEU A 124 -7.06 -13.75 21.07
C LEU A 124 -8.22 -14.20 21.97
N ALA A 125 -9.02 -13.27 22.47
CA ALA A 125 -10.19 -13.58 23.28
C ALA A 125 -11.30 -14.30 22.47
N LEU A 126 -11.52 -13.86 21.21
CA LEU A 126 -12.44 -14.53 20.28
C LEU A 126 -11.99 -15.95 20.01
N ALA A 127 -10.71 -16.14 19.67
CA ALA A 127 -10.13 -17.45 19.36
C ALA A 127 -10.17 -18.39 20.59
N ALA A 128 -9.79 -17.91 21.77
CA ALA A 128 -9.80 -18.70 23.01
C ALA A 128 -11.21 -19.16 23.43
N GLY A 129 -12.22 -18.33 23.17
CA GLY A 129 -13.62 -18.63 23.45
C GLY A 129 -14.37 -19.29 22.29
N ASN A 130 -13.72 -19.53 21.17
CA ASN A 130 -14.37 -19.95 19.91
C ASN A 130 -15.64 -19.13 19.59
N GLN A 131 -15.50 -17.80 19.74
CA GLN A 131 -16.64 -16.88 19.64
C GLN A 131 -16.85 -16.43 18.20
N ALA A 132 -18.12 -16.40 17.79
CA ALA A 132 -18.52 -15.93 16.48
C ALA A 132 -18.26 -14.41 16.31
N LEU A 133 -17.79 -14.01 15.14
CA LEU A 133 -17.56 -12.61 14.75
C LEU A 133 -18.85 -11.96 14.20
N LEU A 134 -19.64 -12.69 13.42
CA LEU A 134 -20.85 -12.20 12.74
C LEU A 134 -21.81 -11.40 13.66
N PRO A 135 -22.13 -11.85 14.88
CA PRO A 135 -23.04 -11.10 15.75
C PRO A 135 -22.49 -9.72 16.19
N ARG A 136 -21.18 -9.51 16.06
CA ARG A 136 -20.50 -8.25 16.40
C ARG A 136 -20.40 -7.29 15.21
N MET A 137 -20.68 -7.77 14.01
CA MET A 137 -20.58 -6.96 12.80
C MET A 137 -21.80 -6.06 12.66
N ARG A 138 -21.56 -4.76 12.55
CA ARG A 138 -22.61 -3.75 12.35
C ARG A 138 -23.05 -3.63 10.88
N TRP A 139 -22.21 -4.07 9.97
CA TRP A 139 -22.41 -3.95 8.53
C TRP A 139 -22.40 -5.32 7.89
N ILE A 140 -23.55 -5.84 7.58
CA ILE A 140 -23.73 -7.06 6.79
C ILE A 140 -24.23 -6.64 5.41
N ASN A 141 -23.58 -7.14 4.38
CA ASN A 141 -24.03 -6.89 3.02
C ASN A 141 -25.37 -7.59 2.76
N ASN A 142 -26.45 -6.83 2.76
CA ASN A 142 -27.80 -7.32 2.45
C ASN A 142 -28.07 -7.35 0.94
N ALA A 143 -27.06 -7.64 0.09
CA ALA A 143 -27.26 -7.73 -1.34
C ALA A 143 -28.39 -8.70 -1.69
N ALA A 144 -29.36 -8.21 -2.45
CA ALA A 144 -30.49 -9.01 -2.88
C ALA A 144 -30.00 -10.18 -3.75
N GLY A 145 -30.56 -11.37 -3.51
CA GLY A 145 -30.26 -12.57 -4.30
C GLY A 145 -29.18 -13.50 -3.74
N LEU A 146 -28.50 -13.12 -2.65
CA LEU A 146 -27.56 -14.02 -1.98
C LEU A 146 -28.27 -14.94 -0.97
N SER A 147 -27.81 -16.19 -0.87
CA SER A 147 -28.24 -17.07 0.22
C SER A 147 -27.74 -16.52 1.57
N PRO A 148 -28.36 -16.92 2.71
CA PRO A 148 -27.87 -16.53 4.03
C PRO A 148 -26.38 -16.84 4.22
N GLU A 149 -25.94 -18.04 3.88
CA GLU A 149 -24.53 -18.46 3.99
C GLU A 149 -23.60 -17.59 3.13
N SER A 150 -24.02 -17.26 1.90
CA SER A 150 -23.22 -16.38 1.03
C SER A 150 -23.10 -14.96 1.60
N ARG A 151 -24.16 -14.45 2.23
CA ARG A 151 -24.11 -13.13 2.90
C ARG A 151 -23.17 -13.14 4.10
N ASP A 152 -23.23 -14.17 4.91
CA ASP A 152 -22.36 -14.35 6.06
C ASP A 152 -20.90 -14.51 5.61
N GLY A 153 -20.66 -15.31 4.58
CA GLY A 153 -19.34 -15.43 3.96
C GLY A 153 -18.79 -14.12 3.42
N CYS A 154 -19.61 -13.31 2.73
CA CYS A 154 -19.21 -11.98 2.27
C CYS A 154 -18.88 -11.04 3.44
N ALA A 155 -19.65 -11.11 4.53
CA ALA A 155 -19.41 -10.31 5.72
C ALA A 155 -18.08 -10.72 6.39
N LEU A 156 -17.84 -12.01 6.57
CA LEU A 156 -16.60 -12.54 7.13
C LEU A 156 -15.39 -12.22 6.24
N PHE A 157 -15.54 -12.33 4.92
CA PHE A 157 -14.50 -11.90 3.97
C PHE A 157 -14.19 -10.42 4.12
N ALA A 158 -15.21 -9.56 4.16
CA ALA A 158 -15.02 -8.12 4.34
C ALA A 158 -14.26 -7.79 5.64
N ALA A 159 -14.60 -8.47 6.74
CA ALA A 159 -13.97 -8.23 8.03
C ALA A 159 -12.54 -8.78 8.15
N ASN A 160 -12.25 -9.93 7.57
CA ASN A 160 -10.97 -10.59 7.71
C ASN A 160 -9.99 -10.31 6.55
N CYS A 161 -10.49 -10.19 5.34
CA CYS A 161 -9.70 -10.20 4.11
C CYS A 161 -9.82 -8.91 3.29
N GLY A 162 -11.02 -8.27 3.33
CA GLY A 162 -11.38 -7.15 2.48
C GLY A 162 -10.55 -5.88 2.66
N VAL A 163 -9.79 -5.78 3.76
CA VAL A 163 -8.83 -4.66 3.97
C VAL A 163 -7.68 -4.69 2.95
N CYS A 164 -7.30 -5.90 2.49
CA CYS A 164 -6.16 -6.11 1.60
C CYS A 164 -6.55 -6.77 0.28
N HIS A 165 -7.62 -7.55 0.27
CA HIS A 165 -8.04 -8.34 -0.87
C HIS A 165 -9.37 -7.84 -1.42
N THR A 166 -9.46 -7.77 -2.74
CA THR A 166 -10.71 -7.67 -3.47
C THR A 166 -11.17 -9.06 -3.89
N GLU A 167 -12.41 -9.20 -4.30
CA GLU A 167 -12.90 -10.46 -4.85
C GLU A 167 -12.21 -10.77 -6.17
N ASP A 168 -12.22 -9.81 -7.09
CA ASP A 168 -11.59 -9.86 -8.41
C ASP A 168 -10.69 -8.63 -8.62
N GLY A 169 -9.77 -8.68 -9.58
CA GLY A 169 -8.89 -7.56 -9.95
C GLY A 169 -7.58 -7.53 -9.16
N ILE A 170 -7.08 -6.33 -8.85
CA ILE A 170 -5.78 -6.17 -8.18
C ILE A 170 -5.83 -6.79 -6.79
N ASN A 171 -4.93 -7.73 -6.52
CA ASN A 171 -4.86 -8.50 -5.28
C ASN A 171 -6.13 -9.37 -5.03
N GLY A 172 -6.83 -9.75 -6.11
CA GLY A 172 -8.03 -10.56 -6.06
C GLY A 172 -7.81 -11.92 -5.40
N ILE A 173 -8.78 -12.33 -4.58
CA ILE A 173 -8.70 -13.59 -3.85
C ILE A 173 -9.14 -14.78 -4.73
N ARG A 174 -10.07 -14.56 -5.68
CA ARG A 174 -10.62 -15.61 -6.54
C ARG A 174 -9.54 -16.38 -7.30
N GLU A 175 -8.60 -15.67 -7.94
CA GLU A 175 -7.49 -16.31 -8.65
C GLU A 175 -6.53 -17.05 -7.72
N ARG A 176 -6.32 -16.53 -6.51
CA ARG A 176 -5.41 -17.13 -5.51
C ARG A 176 -5.98 -18.44 -4.95
N LEU A 177 -7.29 -18.57 -4.92
CA LEU A 177 -8.00 -19.75 -4.42
C LEU A 177 -8.44 -20.70 -5.54
N ALA A 178 -8.29 -20.32 -6.80
CA ALA A 178 -8.71 -21.13 -7.95
C ALA A 178 -8.04 -22.51 -7.92
N GLY A 179 -8.85 -23.55 -8.15
CA GLY A 179 -8.41 -24.95 -8.15
C GLY A 179 -8.12 -25.56 -6.77
N ARG A 180 -8.35 -24.83 -5.67
CA ARG A 180 -8.22 -25.37 -4.32
C ARG A 180 -9.52 -26.04 -3.86
N THR A 181 -9.40 -27.08 -3.04
CA THR A 181 -10.52 -27.72 -2.35
C THR A 181 -10.97 -26.87 -1.16
N LEU A 182 -12.19 -27.09 -0.66
CA LEU A 182 -12.68 -26.44 0.56
C LEU A 182 -11.77 -26.71 1.75
N ASP A 183 -11.31 -27.96 1.92
CA ASP A 183 -10.35 -28.30 3.00
C ASP A 183 -9.04 -27.53 2.87
N GLY A 184 -8.56 -27.35 1.62
CA GLY A 184 -7.36 -26.56 1.34
C GLY A 184 -7.57 -25.07 1.67
N ILE A 185 -8.74 -24.52 1.38
CA ILE A 185 -9.09 -23.13 1.72
C ILE A 185 -9.20 -22.98 3.24
N ASN A 186 -9.87 -23.92 3.91
CA ASN A 186 -9.99 -23.90 5.37
C ASN A 186 -8.62 -24.02 6.06
N ALA A 187 -7.74 -24.88 5.58
CA ALA A 187 -6.38 -24.97 6.09
C ALA A 187 -5.61 -23.64 5.94
N ILE A 188 -5.73 -22.97 4.80
CA ILE A 188 -5.10 -21.67 4.54
C ILE A 188 -5.65 -20.60 5.47
N THR A 189 -6.97 -20.53 5.64
CA THR A 189 -7.61 -19.54 6.52
C THR A 189 -7.23 -19.74 7.98
N GLY A 190 -6.92 -20.97 8.40
CA GLY A 190 -6.41 -21.27 9.74
C GLY A 190 -4.98 -20.80 10.04
N ILE A 191 -4.18 -20.49 8.99
CA ILE A 191 -2.76 -20.13 9.13
C ILE A 191 -2.39 -18.83 8.40
N THR A 192 -3.34 -17.96 8.12
CA THR A 192 -3.12 -16.73 7.33
C THR A 192 -1.96 -15.90 7.85
N GLN A 193 -1.82 -15.76 9.18
CA GLN A 193 -0.73 -15.03 9.83
C GLN A 193 0.68 -15.58 9.52
N ASN A 194 0.78 -16.81 9.03
CA ASN A 194 2.04 -17.45 8.67
C ASN A 194 2.39 -17.26 7.18
N LEU A 195 1.43 -16.79 6.37
CA LEU A 195 1.61 -16.63 4.92
C LEU A 195 2.30 -15.32 4.58
N ALA A 196 2.03 -14.27 5.36
CA ALA A 196 2.66 -12.97 5.18
C ALA A 196 2.74 -12.23 6.53
N PRO A 197 3.76 -11.39 6.74
CA PRO A 197 4.03 -10.76 8.04
C PRO A 197 2.93 -9.78 8.49
N PHE A 198 2.02 -9.40 7.63
CA PHE A 198 0.92 -8.48 7.92
C PHE A 198 -0.48 -9.10 7.69
N MET A 199 -0.55 -10.37 7.28
CA MET A 199 -1.84 -11.06 7.23
C MET A 199 -2.33 -11.35 8.64
N THR A 200 -3.61 -11.07 8.86
CA THR A 200 -4.23 -11.28 10.16
C THR A 200 -4.56 -12.76 10.37
N PRO A 201 -4.48 -13.30 11.59
CA PRO A 201 -5.16 -14.54 11.89
C PRO A 201 -6.67 -14.38 11.65
N PHE A 202 -7.33 -15.44 11.26
CA PHE A 202 -8.78 -15.40 11.10
C PHE A 202 -9.45 -15.04 12.43
N SER A 203 -10.34 -14.05 12.38
CA SER A 203 -11.15 -13.62 13.52
C SER A 203 -12.54 -14.21 13.36
N GLY A 204 -12.96 -15.02 14.31
CA GLY A 204 -14.25 -15.71 14.29
C GLY A 204 -14.17 -17.12 14.86
N SER A 205 -15.31 -17.81 14.91
CA SER A 205 -15.38 -19.19 15.37
C SER A 205 -14.91 -20.17 14.30
N ASP A 206 -14.63 -21.42 14.71
CA ASP A 206 -14.30 -22.50 13.79
C ASP A 206 -15.44 -22.80 12.81
N GLN A 207 -16.70 -22.53 13.21
CA GLN A 207 -17.86 -22.71 12.36
C GLN A 207 -17.99 -21.63 11.28
N GLU A 208 -17.44 -20.43 11.54
CA GLU A 208 -17.43 -19.32 10.59
C GLU A 208 -16.24 -19.39 9.59
N ARG A 209 -15.24 -20.16 9.91
CA ARG A 209 -14.07 -20.37 9.07
C ARG A 209 -14.35 -21.40 7.97
#